data_ea97a62b053b91ffe1dc40e80605ba18
#
_entry.id   ea97a62b053b91ffe1dc40e80605ba18
#
_cell.length_a   1.000
_cell.length_b   1.000
_cell.length_c   1.000
_cell.angle_alpha   90.00
_cell.angle_beta   90.00
_cell.angle_gamma   90.00
#
_symmetry.space_group_name_H-M   'P 1'
#
loop_
_entity.id
_entity.type
_entity.pdbx_description
1 polymer ?
#
loop_
_entity_poly.entity_id
_entity_poly.type
_entity_poly.pdbx_seq_one_letter_code
_entity_poly.pdbx_strand_id
1 'polypeptide(L)'
;MMVGMITPQTPYPDDAPASQALLTRAAAVTPGGVNSPVRAFRAVGGTPRFMASASGPYLTDVDGREYVDLVCSWGPMILGHTHPDVLAAVQRAALKGFSFGTPSENEVALAEEIVARVSPVEQVRLVSSGTEATMSALRVARGFTGRSAVVKFAGCYHGHVDALLASAGSGLATFALPDSAGVPVSSASETIVLPYNDVCALEAAFVRHGDRIAAVITEACPGNMGIVPPLAGFTEALRRVTTAYGALLISDEVMTGFRCSPSGWYGLEGPYVGGPPDLFTFGKVMGGGFPAAAFGGRADIMAMLAPDGPVYQAGTLSGNPVATAAGLATLQGCTPAVYDRLGVVSRTIADATSAEFSRRGIPHVVQWAASMFSIFFREAAVTNYDEARAQEVQAFSAFFQSMLSQGVHLPPSAFETWFVSASHDDAAVDRVLAALPMAARAVTNSLATVSS
;
A
#
# COMPACT_ATOMS: atom_id res chain seq x y z
N MET A 1 -36.30 0.69 16.98
CA MET A 1 -35.04 0.13 17.47
C MET A 1 -34.39 1.19 18.34
N MET A 2 -34.19 0.90 19.63
CA MET A 2 -33.44 1.80 20.51
C MET A 2 -31.97 1.78 20.02
N VAL A 3 -31.49 2.90 19.51
CA VAL A 3 -30.07 3.12 19.34
C VAL A 3 -29.51 3.17 20.77
N GLY A 4 -28.83 2.09 21.18
CA GLY A 4 -28.12 2.07 22.44
C GLY A 4 -27.15 3.23 22.43
N MET A 5 -27.16 4.08 23.45
CA MET A 5 -26.18 5.15 23.59
C MET A 5 -24.82 4.49 23.76
N ILE A 6 -23.98 4.60 22.71
CA ILE A 6 -22.59 4.18 22.76
C ILE A 6 -21.91 5.10 23.78
N THR A 7 -21.45 4.52 24.89
CA THR A 7 -20.75 5.29 25.93
C THR A 7 -19.35 5.59 25.40
N PRO A 8 -18.95 6.87 25.24
CA PRO A 8 -17.59 7.20 24.82
C PRO A 8 -16.57 6.59 25.79
N GLN A 9 -15.55 5.95 25.26
CA GLN A 9 -14.44 5.45 26.07
C GLN A 9 -13.73 6.64 26.71
N THR A 10 -13.30 6.50 27.97
CA THR A 10 -12.42 7.51 28.58
C THR A 10 -11.10 7.57 27.80
N PRO A 11 -10.71 8.75 27.31
CA PRO A 11 -9.46 8.88 26.57
C PRO A 11 -8.24 8.37 27.33
N TYR A 12 -7.33 7.72 26.64
CA TYR A 12 -6.04 7.35 27.20
C TYR A 12 -5.21 8.59 27.50
N PRO A 13 -4.37 8.57 28.54
CA PRO A 13 -3.38 9.62 28.77
C PRO A 13 -2.46 9.81 27.54
N ASP A 14 -2.00 11.03 27.31
CA ASP A 14 -1.10 11.34 26.18
C ASP A 14 0.26 10.65 26.33
N ASP A 15 0.74 10.49 27.57
CA ASP A 15 1.98 9.78 27.88
C ASP A 15 1.80 8.28 27.64
N ALA A 16 2.85 7.62 27.18
CA ALA A 16 2.93 6.17 26.97
C ALA A 16 4.29 5.70 27.50
N PRO A 17 4.45 5.56 28.82
CA PRO A 17 5.74 5.41 29.45
C PRO A 17 6.50 4.14 29.05
N ALA A 18 5.81 3.01 28.87
CA ALA A 18 6.47 1.79 28.42
C ALA A 18 6.90 1.88 26.96
N SER A 19 6.06 2.45 26.09
CA SER A 19 6.40 2.73 24.69
C SER A 19 7.56 3.73 24.59
N GLN A 20 7.58 4.77 25.42
CA GLN A 20 8.67 5.75 25.47
C GLN A 20 10.00 5.12 25.91
N ALA A 21 9.97 4.25 26.91
CA ALA A 21 11.16 3.52 27.36
C ALA A 21 11.70 2.59 26.25
N LEU A 22 10.82 1.90 25.52
CA LEU A 22 11.20 1.08 24.37
C LEU A 22 11.75 1.92 23.22
N LEU A 23 11.14 3.08 22.91
CA LEU A 23 11.66 3.99 21.89
C LEU A 23 13.08 4.44 22.19
N THR A 24 13.36 4.79 23.45
CA THR A 24 14.71 5.18 23.88
C THR A 24 15.72 4.04 23.68
N ARG A 25 15.36 2.82 24.06
CA ARG A 25 16.20 1.62 23.83
C ARG A 25 16.37 1.32 22.35
N ALA A 26 15.30 1.39 21.56
CA ALA A 26 15.33 1.13 20.13
C ALA A 26 16.20 2.15 19.39
N ALA A 27 16.12 3.44 19.73
CA ALA A 27 16.92 4.49 19.12
C ALA A 27 18.43 4.33 19.37
N ALA A 28 18.83 3.65 20.44
CA ALA A 28 20.23 3.34 20.71
C ALA A 28 20.82 2.27 19.77
N VAL A 29 19.97 1.44 19.13
CA VAL A 29 20.41 0.27 18.33
C VAL A 29 19.81 0.24 16.92
N THR A 30 18.83 1.08 16.66
CA THR A 30 18.15 1.17 15.34
C THR A 30 17.95 2.63 14.98
N PRO A 31 18.29 3.07 13.75
CA PRO A 31 18.14 4.46 13.34
C PRO A 31 16.69 4.96 13.53
N GLY A 32 16.52 6.01 14.35
CA GLY A 32 15.20 6.56 14.70
C GLY A 32 14.29 5.64 15.52
N GLY A 33 14.80 4.49 16.00
CA GLY A 33 14.07 3.51 16.81
C GLY A 33 13.06 2.68 16.02
N VAL A 34 13.10 2.71 14.67
CA VAL A 34 12.10 2.05 13.81
C VAL A 34 12.75 1.42 12.58
N ASN A 35 12.11 0.36 12.03
CA ASN A 35 12.54 -0.30 10.80
C ASN A 35 11.81 0.22 9.54
N SER A 36 10.95 1.24 9.70
CA SER A 36 10.32 1.98 8.59
C SER A 36 10.03 3.41 9.06
N PRO A 37 10.42 4.45 8.29
CA PRO A 37 10.39 5.85 8.74
C PRO A 37 9.02 6.33 9.23
N VAL A 38 7.94 5.92 8.57
CA VAL A 38 6.58 6.35 8.91
C VAL A 38 6.15 5.93 10.33
N ARG A 39 6.72 4.83 10.86
CA ARG A 39 6.43 4.32 12.20
C ARG A 39 6.94 5.22 13.34
N ALA A 40 7.81 6.18 13.02
CA ALA A 40 8.40 7.08 14.02
C ALA A 40 7.48 8.25 14.45
N PHE A 41 6.24 8.35 13.94
CA PHE A 41 5.28 9.41 14.24
C PHE A 41 5.75 10.84 13.96
N ARG A 42 6.81 11.02 13.16
CA ARG A 42 7.34 12.37 12.87
C ARG A 42 6.33 13.31 12.22
N ALA A 43 5.44 12.77 11.40
CA ALA A 43 4.43 13.55 10.71
C ALA A 43 3.22 13.93 11.59
N VAL A 44 2.99 13.22 12.69
CA VAL A 44 1.82 13.42 13.58
C VAL A 44 2.20 13.81 15.00
N GLY A 45 3.49 13.66 15.37
CA GLY A 45 3.99 13.94 16.72
C GLY A 45 3.66 12.86 17.75
N GLY A 46 4.09 13.09 18.99
CA GLY A 46 3.89 12.16 20.10
C GLY A 46 4.80 10.93 20.06
N THR A 47 4.59 10.02 21.00
CA THR A 47 5.35 8.78 21.14
C THR A 47 4.72 7.66 20.31
N PRO A 48 5.46 7.02 19.37
CA PRO A 48 4.97 5.83 18.69
C PRO A 48 4.57 4.74 19.67
N ARG A 49 3.46 4.06 19.43
CA ARG A 49 3.01 2.95 20.27
C ARG A 49 3.76 1.68 19.88
N PHE A 50 4.36 1.00 20.86
CA PHE A 50 4.97 -0.31 20.67
C PHE A 50 3.93 -1.38 20.97
N MET A 51 3.60 -2.17 19.96
CA MET A 51 2.54 -3.19 20.09
C MET A 51 3.08 -4.46 20.72
N ALA A 52 2.35 -4.99 21.69
CA ALA A 52 2.62 -6.25 22.38
C ALA A 52 1.89 -7.43 21.72
N SER A 53 0.67 -7.20 21.23
CA SER A 53 -0.15 -8.22 20.58
C SER A 53 -1.18 -7.61 19.63
N ALA A 54 -1.79 -8.48 18.80
CA ALA A 54 -2.87 -8.10 17.93
C ALA A 54 -3.83 -9.29 17.73
N SER A 55 -5.14 -9.02 17.68
CA SER A 55 -6.16 -10.04 17.44
C SER A 55 -7.41 -9.41 16.78
N GLY A 56 -7.93 -10.05 15.74
CA GLY A 56 -9.07 -9.52 15.01
C GLY A 56 -8.81 -8.09 14.51
N PRO A 57 -9.67 -7.11 14.85
CA PRO A 57 -9.50 -5.71 14.45
C PRO A 57 -8.66 -4.89 15.45
N TYR A 58 -8.05 -5.51 16.48
CA TYR A 58 -7.47 -4.81 17.60
C TYR A 58 -5.94 -4.99 17.68
N LEU A 59 -5.27 -3.91 18.11
CA LEU A 59 -3.88 -3.87 18.55
C LEU A 59 -3.84 -3.60 20.05
N THR A 60 -2.93 -4.26 20.78
CA THR A 60 -2.65 -3.95 22.19
C THR A 60 -1.21 -3.49 22.32
N ASP A 61 -0.98 -2.30 22.89
CA ASP A 61 0.35 -1.79 23.10
C ASP A 61 1.00 -2.33 24.40
N VAL A 62 2.28 -2.04 24.59
CA VAL A 62 3.04 -2.43 25.80
C VAL A 62 2.64 -1.68 27.05
N ASP A 63 1.87 -0.61 26.92
CA ASP A 63 1.24 0.14 28.03
C ASP A 63 -0.12 -0.49 28.43
N GLY A 64 -0.55 -1.59 27.76
CA GLY A 64 -1.79 -2.30 28.01
C GLY A 64 -3.03 -1.65 27.41
N ARG A 65 -2.88 -0.75 26.47
CA ARG A 65 -3.97 -0.04 25.80
C ARG A 65 -4.36 -0.75 24.52
N GLU A 66 -5.66 -0.84 24.28
CA GLU A 66 -6.22 -1.47 23.08
C GLU A 66 -6.70 -0.42 22.08
N TYR A 67 -6.43 -0.66 20.81
CA TYR A 67 -6.78 0.23 19.68
C TYR A 67 -7.52 -0.55 18.60
N VAL A 68 -8.56 0.03 18.02
CA VAL A 68 -9.08 -0.41 16.72
C VAL A 68 -8.07 -0.03 15.66
N ASP A 69 -7.66 -0.99 14.84
CA ASP A 69 -6.57 -0.84 13.86
C ASP A 69 -7.08 -0.48 12.47
N LEU A 70 -6.90 0.75 12.04
CA LEU A 70 -7.18 1.21 10.67
C LEU A 70 -5.91 1.30 9.80
N VAL A 71 -4.80 0.72 10.27
CA VAL A 71 -3.56 0.53 9.49
C VAL A 71 -3.53 -0.87 8.87
N CYS A 72 -4.03 -1.89 9.57
CA CYS A 72 -4.03 -3.29 9.14
C CYS A 72 -2.67 -3.73 8.60
N SER A 73 -1.57 -3.33 9.28
CA SER A 73 -0.19 -3.57 8.85
C SER A 73 0.14 -3.03 7.45
N TRP A 74 -0.47 -1.92 7.03
CA TRP A 74 -0.38 -1.30 5.70
C TRP A 74 -1.06 -2.13 4.59
N GLY A 75 -2.11 -2.86 4.98
CA GLY A 75 -2.97 -3.59 4.07
C GLY A 75 -2.95 -5.13 4.13
N PRO A 76 -1.88 -5.82 4.59
CA PRO A 76 -1.83 -7.29 4.64
C PRO A 76 -2.96 -7.94 5.43
N MET A 77 -3.39 -7.33 6.54
CA MET A 77 -4.35 -7.93 7.47
C MET A 77 -5.80 -7.81 6.98
N ILE A 78 -6.07 -8.28 5.77
CA ILE A 78 -7.41 -8.23 5.16
C ILE A 78 -8.45 -9.04 5.95
N LEU A 79 -8.05 -10.18 6.52
CA LEU A 79 -8.89 -11.06 7.35
C LEU A 79 -8.90 -10.63 8.83
N GLY A 80 -8.03 -9.69 9.22
CA GLY A 80 -7.74 -9.31 10.60
C GLY A 80 -6.49 -9.97 11.16
N HIS A 81 -6.09 -9.51 12.34
CA HIS A 81 -4.91 -10.05 13.01
C HIS A 81 -5.17 -11.45 13.54
N THR A 82 -4.16 -12.33 13.44
CA THR A 82 -4.16 -13.69 14.01
C THR A 82 -5.38 -14.50 13.56
N HIS A 83 -5.77 -14.39 12.28
CA HIS A 83 -6.90 -15.15 11.76
C HIS A 83 -6.69 -16.66 11.98
N PRO A 84 -7.69 -17.40 12.54
CA PRO A 84 -7.51 -18.79 12.98
C PRO A 84 -6.97 -19.71 11.90
N ASP A 85 -7.49 -19.64 10.67
CA ASP A 85 -7.08 -20.53 9.59
C ASP A 85 -5.65 -20.23 9.10
N VAL A 86 -5.28 -18.94 9.05
CA VAL A 86 -3.92 -18.51 8.71
C VAL A 86 -2.94 -18.97 9.79
N LEU A 87 -3.29 -18.75 11.07
CA LEU A 87 -2.47 -19.21 12.20
C LEU A 87 -2.27 -20.72 12.16
N ALA A 88 -3.35 -21.49 11.94
CA ALA A 88 -3.25 -22.95 11.84
C ALA A 88 -2.38 -23.42 10.67
N ALA A 89 -2.46 -22.75 9.50
CA ALA A 89 -1.61 -23.06 8.35
C ALA A 89 -0.13 -22.78 8.65
N VAL A 90 0.17 -21.63 9.28
CA VAL A 90 1.51 -21.25 9.73
C VAL A 90 2.08 -22.28 10.72
N GLN A 91 1.30 -22.68 11.72
CA GLN A 91 1.72 -23.66 12.72
C GLN A 91 2.03 -25.02 12.07
N ARG A 92 1.16 -25.51 11.18
CA ARG A 92 1.41 -26.76 10.43
C ARG A 92 2.67 -26.69 9.57
N ALA A 93 2.91 -25.57 8.89
CA ALA A 93 4.12 -25.38 8.09
C ALA A 93 5.38 -25.33 8.97
N ALA A 94 5.32 -24.57 10.07
CA ALA A 94 6.44 -24.41 11.00
C ALA A 94 6.90 -25.75 11.63
N LEU A 95 5.97 -26.66 11.89
CA LEU A 95 6.29 -28.01 12.38
C LEU A 95 7.08 -28.87 11.38
N LYS A 96 7.04 -28.53 10.07
CA LYS A 96 7.79 -29.24 9.02
C LYS A 96 9.16 -28.61 8.74
N GLY A 97 9.40 -27.39 9.23
CA GLY A 97 10.65 -26.63 9.05
C GLY A 97 10.41 -25.22 8.54
N PHE A 98 11.40 -24.34 8.75
CA PHE A 98 11.28 -22.91 8.43
C PHE A 98 11.87 -22.55 7.06
N SER A 99 12.81 -23.33 6.53
CA SER A 99 13.47 -23.07 5.25
C SER A 99 14.20 -24.32 4.77
N PHE A 100 14.08 -24.64 3.49
CA PHE A 100 14.63 -25.90 2.97
C PHE A 100 15.81 -25.71 2.01
N GLY A 101 15.94 -24.54 1.36
CA GLY A 101 16.91 -24.33 0.29
C GLY A 101 16.59 -25.13 -0.98
N THR A 102 15.38 -25.66 -1.08
CA THR A 102 14.85 -26.46 -2.19
C THR A 102 13.38 -26.09 -2.41
N PRO A 103 12.81 -26.35 -3.61
CA PRO A 103 11.38 -26.09 -3.88
C PRO A 103 10.46 -26.86 -2.91
N SER A 104 9.29 -26.29 -2.66
CA SER A 104 8.27 -26.85 -1.79
C SER A 104 6.89 -26.86 -2.46
N GLU A 105 6.00 -27.74 -2.01
CA GLU A 105 4.62 -27.83 -2.51
C GLU A 105 3.85 -26.51 -2.33
N ASN A 106 4.07 -25.80 -1.20
CA ASN A 106 3.39 -24.54 -0.90
C ASN A 106 3.76 -23.42 -1.89
N GLU A 107 4.97 -23.42 -2.44
CA GLU A 107 5.38 -22.47 -3.47
C GLU A 107 4.56 -22.66 -4.75
N VAL A 108 4.38 -23.90 -5.16
CA VAL A 108 3.56 -24.25 -6.35
C VAL A 108 2.12 -23.85 -6.12
N ALA A 109 1.55 -24.24 -4.98
CA ALA A 109 0.15 -23.95 -4.66
C ALA A 109 -0.14 -22.44 -4.58
N LEU A 110 0.77 -21.64 -4.00
CA LEU A 110 0.60 -20.18 -3.97
C LEU A 110 0.74 -19.55 -5.38
N ALA A 111 1.66 -20.05 -6.19
CA ALA A 111 1.82 -19.58 -7.57
C ALA A 111 0.57 -19.89 -8.41
N GLU A 112 0.03 -21.10 -8.31
CA GLU A 112 -1.22 -21.50 -8.97
C GLU A 112 -2.41 -20.64 -8.53
N GLU A 113 -2.52 -20.34 -7.23
CA GLU A 113 -3.57 -19.48 -6.69
C GLU A 113 -3.49 -18.05 -7.25
N ILE A 114 -2.29 -17.47 -7.39
CA ILE A 114 -2.09 -16.15 -7.99
C ILE A 114 -2.50 -16.16 -9.47
N VAL A 115 -2.00 -17.13 -10.24
CA VAL A 115 -2.30 -17.27 -11.66
C VAL A 115 -3.80 -17.48 -11.89
N ALA A 116 -4.45 -18.31 -11.07
CA ALA A 116 -5.90 -18.56 -11.19
C ALA A 116 -6.75 -17.30 -10.91
N ARG A 117 -6.27 -16.40 -10.03
CA ARG A 117 -6.99 -15.17 -9.68
C ARG A 117 -6.80 -14.04 -10.68
N VAL A 118 -5.63 -13.90 -11.26
CA VAL A 118 -5.28 -12.77 -12.13
C VAL A 118 -5.01 -13.27 -13.53
N SER A 119 -6.07 -13.38 -14.34
CA SER A 119 -6.07 -14.06 -15.65
C SER A 119 -4.97 -13.64 -16.65
N PRO A 120 -4.44 -12.39 -16.67
CA PRO A 120 -3.31 -12.05 -17.55
C PRO A 120 -1.96 -12.59 -17.08
N VAL A 121 -1.89 -13.07 -15.85
CA VAL A 121 -0.65 -13.62 -15.27
C VAL A 121 -0.56 -15.10 -15.61
N GLU A 122 0.40 -15.46 -16.48
CA GLU A 122 0.64 -16.83 -16.91
C GLU A 122 1.71 -17.52 -16.05
N GLN A 123 2.69 -16.74 -15.55
CA GLN A 123 3.75 -17.22 -14.67
C GLN A 123 4.10 -16.18 -13.60
N VAL A 124 4.53 -16.65 -12.44
CA VAL A 124 5.02 -15.80 -11.33
C VAL A 124 6.34 -16.32 -10.78
N ARG A 125 7.11 -15.38 -10.22
CA ARG A 125 8.29 -15.68 -9.40
C ARG A 125 8.07 -15.09 -8.01
N LEU A 126 8.17 -15.93 -6.98
CA LEU A 126 8.08 -15.51 -5.58
C LEU A 126 9.36 -14.80 -5.15
N VAL A 127 9.20 -13.78 -4.32
CA VAL A 127 10.27 -12.98 -3.67
C VAL A 127 9.84 -12.65 -2.24
N SER A 128 10.67 -11.95 -1.45
CA SER A 128 10.39 -11.69 -0.04
C SER A 128 9.77 -10.30 0.24
N SER A 129 9.82 -9.38 -0.71
CA SER A 129 9.30 -8.01 -0.51
C SER A 129 8.78 -7.39 -1.81
N GLY A 130 7.89 -6.39 -1.68
CA GLY A 130 7.44 -5.59 -2.82
C GLY A 130 8.59 -4.88 -3.55
N THR A 131 9.63 -4.45 -2.81
CA THR A 131 10.85 -3.87 -3.42
C THR A 131 11.55 -4.87 -4.34
N GLU A 132 11.70 -6.13 -3.89
CA GLU A 132 12.29 -7.18 -4.74
C GLU A 132 11.42 -7.49 -5.95
N ALA A 133 10.09 -7.48 -5.79
CA ALA A 133 9.15 -7.69 -6.88
C ALA A 133 9.28 -6.61 -7.96
N THR A 134 9.22 -5.34 -7.60
CA THR A 134 9.33 -4.21 -8.53
C THR A 134 10.72 -4.11 -9.16
N MET A 135 11.78 -4.29 -8.36
CA MET A 135 13.17 -4.35 -8.85
C MET A 135 13.34 -5.44 -9.91
N SER A 136 12.79 -6.62 -9.66
CA SER A 136 12.91 -7.78 -10.55
C SER A 136 12.08 -7.60 -11.80
N ALA A 137 10.86 -7.08 -11.70
CA ALA A 137 10.02 -6.76 -12.85
C ALA A 137 10.68 -5.74 -13.79
N LEU A 138 11.30 -4.68 -13.24
CA LEU A 138 12.07 -3.72 -14.05
C LEU A 138 13.27 -4.38 -14.72
N ARG A 139 14.00 -5.25 -14.02
CA ARG A 139 15.16 -5.95 -14.61
C ARG A 139 14.74 -6.85 -15.77
N VAL A 140 13.63 -7.58 -15.59
CA VAL A 140 13.07 -8.42 -16.67
C VAL A 140 12.62 -7.57 -17.84
N ALA A 141 11.94 -6.45 -17.60
CA ALA A 141 11.49 -5.54 -18.65
C ALA A 141 12.66 -4.97 -19.45
N ARG A 142 13.74 -4.57 -18.78
CA ARG A 142 14.98 -4.13 -19.44
C ARG A 142 15.64 -5.24 -20.24
N GLY A 143 15.70 -6.45 -19.69
CA GLY A 143 16.26 -7.63 -20.37
C GLY A 143 15.46 -8.01 -21.61
N PHE A 144 14.14 -7.99 -21.53
CA PHE A 144 13.25 -8.34 -22.64
C PHE A 144 13.28 -7.31 -23.77
N THR A 145 13.25 -6.01 -23.44
CA THR A 145 13.22 -4.93 -24.44
C THR A 145 14.59 -4.53 -24.96
N GLY A 146 15.67 -4.86 -24.25
CA GLY A 146 17.02 -4.37 -24.53
C GLY A 146 17.21 -2.87 -24.26
N ARG A 147 16.28 -2.23 -23.52
CA ARG A 147 16.26 -0.79 -23.24
C ARG A 147 16.51 -0.51 -21.75
N SER A 148 16.94 0.71 -21.41
CA SER A 148 17.37 1.05 -20.05
C SER A 148 16.38 1.95 -19.30
N ALA A 149 15.71 2.88 -19.98
CA ALA A 149 14.89 3.89 -19.35
C ALA A 149 13.57 3.31 -18.84
N VAL A 150 13.07 3.86 -17.73
CA VAL A 150 11.75 3.54 -17.17
C VAL A 150 10.97 4.81 -16.87
N VAL A 151 9.65 4.73 -16.99
CA VAL A 151 8.74 5.79 -16.58
C VAL A 151 8.08 5.37 -15.28
N LYS A 152 8.00 6.29 -14.30
CA LYS A 152 7.17 6.19 -13.09
C LYS A 152 6.41 7.49 -12.87
N PHE A 153 5.51 7.51 -11.87
CA PHE A 153 4.72 8.69 -11.57
C PHE A 153 5.07 9.28 -10.20
N ALA A 154 5.02 10.62 -10.11
CA ALA A 154 5.21 11.34 -8.84
C ALA A 154 4.14 10.93 -7.83
N GLY A 155 4.54 10.76 -6.58
CA GLY A 155 3.67 10.27 -5.51
C GLY A 155 3.48 8.76 -5.45
N CYS A 156 3.79 8.01 -6.53
CA CYS A 156 3.80 6.56 -6.51
C CYS A 156 5.06 6.00 -5.84
N TYR A 157 4.88 4.97 -4.99
CA TYR A 157 5.96 4.27 -4.32
C TYR A 157 6.05 2.82 -4.81
N HIS A 158 7.22 2.42 -5.24
CA HIS A 158 7.49 1.10 -5.81
C HIS A 158 8.66 0.39 -5.11
N GLY A 159 8.80 0.58 -3.79
CA GLY A 159 9.95 0.08 -3.04
C GLY A 159 11.15 1.04 -3.11
N HIS A 160 12.27 0.59 -2.55
CA HIS A 160 13.44 1.44 -2.31
C HIS A 160 14.68 1.04 -3.11
N VAL A 161 14.50 0.47 -4.31
CA VAL A 161 15.60 0.30 -5.26
C VAL A 161 16.00 1.65 -5.85
N ASP A 162 17.28 1.88 -6.04
CA ASP A 162 17.86 3.19 -6.46
C ASP A 162 17.13 3.83 -7.64
N ALA A 163 16.84 3.05 -8.69
CA ALA A 163 16.14 3.54 -9.87
C ALA A 163 14.72 4.07 -9.58
N LEU A 164 14.08 3.60 -8.50
CA LEU A 164 12.72 4.01 -8.13
C LEU A 164 12.70 5.07 -7.02
N LEU A 165 13.85 5.35 -6.37
CA LEU A 165 14.08 6.48 -5.47
C LEU A 165 14.52 7.71 -6.28
N ALA A 166 13.63 8.16 -7.14
CA ALA A 166 13.85 9.23 -8.09
C ALA A 166 12.67 10.21 -8.05
N SER A 167 12.98 11.50 -8.05
CA SER A 167 12.01 12.59 -8.09
C SER A 167 12.04 13.33 -9.43
N ALA A 168 11.00 14.10 -9.74
CA ALA A 168 10.91 14.85 -11.00
C ALA A 168 12.10 15.82 -11.17
N GLY A 169 12.70 15.83 -12.37
CA GLY A 169 13.70 16.82 -12.76
C GLY A 169 13.10 18.20 -13.07
N SER A 170 13.92 19.14 -13.49
CA SER A 170 13.56 20.56 -13.73
C SER A 170 12.70 20.82 -14.98
N GLY A 171 11.83 19.88 -15.36
CA GLY A 171 10.92 20.05 -16.50
C GLY A 171 10.10 18.80 -16.77
N LEU A 172 8.97 18.95 -17.47
CA LEU A 172 8.14 17.84 -17.90
C LEU A 172 8.94 16.90 -18.84
N ALA A 173 8.81 15.61 -18.63
CA ALA A 173 9.45 14.55 -19.43
C ALA A 173 10.99 14.61 -19.47
N THR A 174 11.63 15.06 -18.41
CA THR A 174 13.09 14.98 -18.21
C THR A 174 13.46 13.84 -17.27
N PHE A 175 14.70 13.34 -17.41
CA PHE A 175 15.23 12.32 -16.49
C PHE A 175 15.34 12.86 -15.08
N ALA A 176 15.06 11.99 -14.11
CA ALA A 176 14.93 12.35 -12.71
C ALA A 176 16.28 12.60 -12.00
N LEU A 177 16.17 13.29 -10.86
CA LEU A 177 17.26 13.44 -9.89
C LEU A 177 17.05 12.45 -8.73
N PRO A 178 18.12 12.08 -7.99
CA PRO A 178 17.99 11.28 -6.77
C PRO A 178 17.08 11.95 -5.74
N ASP A 179 16.15 11.17 -5.17
CA ASP A 179 15.24 11.62 -4.10
C ASP A 179 15.75 11.23 -2.70
N SER A 180 16.84 10.48 -2.65
CA SER A 180 17.48 10.04 -1.42
C SER A 180 18.99 10.24 -1.50
N ALA A 181 19.59 10.68 -0.40
CA ALA A 181 21.04 10.65 -0.26
C ALA A 181 21.55 9.21 -0.42
N GLY A 182 22.64 9.05 -1.12
CA GLY A 182 23.25 7.74 -1.42
C GLY A 182 22.79 7.10 -2.74
N VAL A 183 21.73 7.59 -3.38
CA VAL A 183 21.34 7.16 -4.73
C VAL A 183 22.25 7.82 -5.76
N PRO A 184 23.01 7.07 -6.57
CA PRO A 184 23.85 7.65 -7.61
C PRO A 184 23.02 8.34 -8.70
N VAL A 185 23.50 9.45 -9.22
CA VAL A 185 22.86 10.14 -10.34
C VAL A 185 22.67 9.20 -11.52
N SER A 186 23.63 8.29 -11.80
CA SER A 186 23.53 7.29 -12.85
C SER A 186 22.35 6.33 -12.70
N SER A 187 21.95 6.00 -11.47
CA SER A 187 20.77 5.15 -11.21
C SER A 187 19.47 5.92 -11.44
N ALA A 188 19.39 7.17 -11.02
CA ALA A 188 18.21 8.02 -11.21
C ALA A 188 18.06 8.51 -12.66
N SER A 189 19.17 8.68 -13.39
CA SER A 189 19.18 9.25 -14.76
C SER A 189 18.54 8.34 -15.83
N GLU A 190 18.24 7.10 -15.51
CA GLU A 190 17.48 6.21 -16.39
C GLU A 190 15.97 6.15 -16.02
N THR A 191 15.53 7.03 -15.13
CA THR A 191 14.12 7.11 -14.72
C THR A 191 13.51 8.44 -15.13
N ILE A 192 12.33 8.39 -15.73
CA ILE A 192 11.52 9.56 -16.08
C ILE A 192 10.35 9.58 -15.10
N VAL A 193 10.23 10.67 -14.33
CA VAL A 193 9.13 10.86 -13.38
C VAL A 193 8.12 11.85 -13.95
N LEU A 194 6.88 11.40 -14.12
CA LEU A 194 5.78 12.18 -14.69
C LEU A 194 4.71 12.47 -13.62
N PRO A 195 3.90 13.53 -13.79
CA PRO A 195 2.70 13.70 -13.00
C PRO A 195 1.72 12.53 -13.23
N TYR A 196 1.11 12.02 -12.16
CA TYR A 196 0.07 11.00 -12.28
C TYR A 196 -1.19 11.61 -12.94
N ASN A 197 -1.92 10.83 -13.73
CA ASN A 197 -3.08 11.26 -14.49
C ASN A 197 -2.82 12.28 -15.62
N ASP A 198 -1.56 12.56 -15.97
CA ASP A 198 -1.21 13.47 -17.06
C ASP A 198 -0.86 12.69 -18.35
N VAL A 199 -1.88 12.49 -19.20
CA VAL A 199 -1.73 11.80 -20.50
C VAL A 199 -0.82 12.59 -21.44
N CYS A 200 -0.88 13.94 -21.42
CA CYS A 200 -0.05 14.75 -22.29
C CYS A 200 1.44 14.63 -21.94
N ALA A 201 1.77 14.63 -20.64
CA ALA A 201 3.15 14.40 -20.18
C ALA A 201 3.65 13.00 -20.57
N LEU A 202 2.79 11.98 -20.45
CA LEU A 202 3.11 10.61 -20.86
C LEU A 202 3.43 10.55 -22.37
N GLU A 203 2.57 11.07 -23.22
CA GLU A 203 2.77 11.09 -24.66
C GLU A 203 4.03 11.87 -25.06
N ALA A 204 4.26 13.04 -24.46
CA ALA A 204 5.45 13.85 -24.71
C ALA A 204 6.74 13.11 -24.31
N ALA A 205 6.74 12.35 -23.22
CA ALA A 205 7.88 11.53 -22.81
C ALA A 205 8.20 10.45 -23.85
N PHE A 206 7.18 9.78 -24.38
CA PHE A 206 7.37 8.75 -25.40
C PHE A 206 7.76 9.32 -26.77
N VAL A 207 7.25 10.46 -27.17
CA VAL A 207 7.73 11.15 -28.39
C VAL A 207 9.22 11.47 -28.30
N ARG A 208 9.71 11.84 -27.13
CA ARG A 208 11.11 12.24 -26.91
C ARG A 208 12.06 11.08 -26.66
N HIS A 209 11.62 10.03 -25.96
CA HIS A 209 12.47 8.98 -25.40
C HIS A 209 11.96 7.55 -25.65
N GLY A 210 10.91 7.36 -26.44
CA GLY A 210 10.22 6.09 -26.58
C GLY A 210 11.09 4.93 -27.07
N ASP A 211 12.13 5.21 -27.84
CA ASP A 211 13.13 4.24 -28.30
C ASP A 211 14.02 3.68 -27.18
N ARG A 212 14.12 4.42 -26.05
CA ARG A 212 14.91 4.05 -24.87
C ARG A 212 14.09 3.49 -23.72
N ILE A 213 12.76 3.75 -23.70
CA ILE A 213 11.89 3.35 -22.61
C ILE A 213 11.63 1.83 -22.67
N ALA A 214 12.09 1.13 -21.62
CA ALA A 214 11.86 -0.31 -21.43
C ALA A 214 10.45 -0.56 -20.89
N ALA A 215 10.00 0.24 -19.92
CA ALA A 215 8.71 0.04 -19.27
C ALA A 215 8.17 1.34 -18.68
N VAL A 216 6.84 1.34 -18.50
CA VAL A 216 6.13 2.20 -17.55
C VAL A 216 5.76 1.36 -16.35
N ILE A 217 6.08 1.82 -15.13
CA ILE A 217 5.58 1.24 -13.88
C ILE A 217 4.61 2.21 -13.21
N THR A 218 3.45 1.73 -12.81
CA THR A 218 2.44 2.52 -12.11
C THR A 218 1.82 1.72 -10.97
N GLU A 219 1.56 2.35 -9.81
CA GLU A 219 0.58 1.75 -8.91
C GLU A 219 -0.74 1.68 -9.66
N ALA A 220 -1.43 0.55 -9.57
CA ALA A 220 -2.72 0.35 -10.26
C ALA A 220 -3.77 1.38 -9.81
N CYS A 221 -3.80 1.65 -8.51
CA CYS A 221 -4.44 2.81 -7.90
C CYS A 221 -3.50 3.32 -6.79
N PRO A 222 -2.85 4.47 -6.97
CA PRO A 222 -1.94 5.03 -5.98
C PRO A 222 -2.55 5.16 -4.59
N GLY A 223 -1.82 4.69 -3.59
CA GLY A 223 -2.21 4.76 -2.19
C GLY A 223 -1.10 5.31 -1.28
N ASN A 224 0.07 5.64 -1.84
CA ASN A 224 1.21 6.19 -1.07
C ASN A 224 1.26 7.74 -1.07
N MET A 225 0.33 8.38 -1.76
CA MET A 225 0.06 9.82 -1.67
C MET A 225 -1.37 10.10 -1.16
N GLY A 226 -1.96 9.13 -0.45
CA GLY A 226 -3.39 8.96 -0.30
C GLY A 226 -3.98 8.26 -1.53
N ILE A 227 -5.25 7.86 -1.45
CA ILE A 227 -5.93 7.21 -2.57
C ILE A 227 -6.18 8.23 -3.69
N VAL A 228 -5.55 7.99 -4.84
CA VAL A 228 -5.72 8.80 -6.05
C VAL A 228 -6.04 7.86 -7.23
N PRO A 229 -7.33 7.63 -7.52
CA PRO A 229 -7.71 6.74 -8.61
C PRO A 229 -7.24 7.26 -9.98
N PRO A 230 -7.00 6.36 -10.94
CA PRO A 230 -6.76 6.77 -12.32
C PRO A 230 -8.00 7.49 -12.88
N LEU A 231 -7.78 8.59 -13.57
CA LEU A 231 -8.85 9.29 -14.29
C LEU A 231 -9.24 8.49 -15.53
N ALA A 232 -10.48 8.70 -15.99
CA ALA A 232 -10.98 8.06 -17.20
C ALA A 232 -10.05 8.29 -18.39
N GLY A 233 -9.67 7.23 -19.08
CA GLY A 233 -8.77 7.27 -20.22
C GLY A 233 -7.27 7.21 -19.88
N PHE A 234 -6.87 7.33 -18.60
CA PHE A 234 -5.45 7.29 -18.24
C PHE A 234 -4.84 5.89 -18.44
N THR A 235 -5.52 4.86 -17.98
CA THR A 235 -5.05 3.47 -18.10
C THR A 235 -5.01 3.01 -19.57
N GLU A 236 -6.02 3.43 -20.37
CA GLU A 236 -6.03 3.18 -21.82
C GLU A 236 -4.87 3.89 -22.51
N ALA A 237 -4.54 5.12 -22.09
CA ALA A 237 -3.41 5.86 -22.63
C ALA A 237 -2.08 5.17 -22.31
N LEU A 238 -1.90 4.67 -21.07
CA LEU A 238 -0.74 3.88 -20.66
C LEU A 238 -0.57 2.66 -21.58
N ARG A 239 -1.63 1.88 -21.77
CA ARG A 239 -1.57 0.69 -22.63
C ARG A 239 -1.30 1.03 -24.10
N ARG A 240 -2.01 2.00 -24.63
CA ARG A 240 -1.88 2.44 -26.02
C ARG A 240 -0.45 2.91 -26.33
N VAL A 241 0.09 3.77 -25.48
CA VAL A 241 1.42 4.36 -25.70
C VAL A 241 2.49 3.29 -25.55
N THR A 242 2.46 2.47 -24.49
CA THR A 242 3.46 1.39 -24.32
C THR A 242 3.43 0.41 -25.48
N THR A 243 2.25 0.03 -25.98
CA THR A 243 2.10 -0.85 -27.15
C THR A 243 2.71 -0.21 -28.42
N ALA A 244 2.40 1.07 -28.68
CA ALA A 244 2.84 1.77 -29.88
C ALA A 244 4.37 1.87 -29.97
N TYR A 245 5.06 1.96 -28.83
CA TYR A 245 6.52 2.08 -28.79
C TYR A 245 7.25 0.76 -28.42
N GLY A 246 6.52 -0.33 -28.20
CA GLY A 246 7.10 -1.62 -27.81
C GLY A 246 7.77 -1.59 -26.42
N ALA A 247 7.30 -0.72 -25.53
CA ALA A 247 7.63 -0.72 -24.11
C ALA A 247 6.65 -1.61 -23.33
N LEU A 248 7.05 -2.08 -22.16
CA LEU A 248 6.17 -2.89 -21.30
C LEU A 248 5.37 -2.01 -20.33
N LEU A 249 4.16 -2.45 -19.98
CA LEU A 249 3.36 -1.87 -18.90
C LEU A 249 3.43 -2.79 -17.68
N ILE A 250 3.92 -2.25 -16.55
CA ILE A 250 4.01 -2.94 -15.26
C ILE A 250 2.95 -2.35 -14.33
N SER A 251 1.97 -3.15 -13.94
CA SER A 251 0.99 -2.79 -12.92
C SER A 251 1.51 -3.17 -11.54
N ASP A 252 1.77 -2.18 -10.70
CA ASP A 252 2.14 -2.42 -9.31
C ASP A 252 0.87 -2.60 -8.48
N GLU A 253 0.58 -3.85 -8.18
CA GLU A 253 -0.53 -4.30 -7.35
C GLU A 253 -0.05 -4.72 -5.94
N VAL A 254 1.10 -4.25 -5.49
CA VAL A 254 1.60 -4.58 -4.14
C VAL A 254 0.61 -4.13 -3.05
N MET A 255 -0.08 -3.00 -3.25
CA MET A 255 -1.09 -2.50 -2.31
C MET A 255 -2.50 -2.99 -2.66
N THR A 256 -2.87 -2.93 -3.90
CA THR A 256 -4.23 -3.17 -4.41
C THR A 256 -4.52 -4.64 -4.67
N GLY A 257 -3.50 -5.43 -4.96
CA GLY A 257 -3.59 -6.85 -5.29
C GLY A 257 -4.29 -7.66 -4.19
N PHE A 258 -5.31 -8.43 -4.59
CA PHE A 258 -6.13 -9.27 -3.72
C PHE A 258 -6.87 -8.50 -2.61
N ARG A 259 -6.71 -7.17 -2.53
CA ARG A 259 -7.40 -6.33 -1.57
C ARG A 259 -8.60 -5.61 -2.16
N CYS A 260 -8.46 -5.04 -3.35
CA CYS A 260 -9.55 -4.33 -4.01
C CYS A 260 -10.62 -5.29 -4.52
N SER A 261 -10.19 -6.40 -5.06
CA SER A 261 -11.00 -7.54 -5.51
C SER A 261 -10.16 -8.83 -5.44
N PRO A 262 -10.74 -10.00 -5.70
CA PRO A 262 -9.96 -11.24 -5.84
C PRO A 262 -8.83 -11.18 -6.88
N SER A 263 -8.97 -10.33 -7.89
CA SER A 263 -8.00 -10.10 -8.97
C SER A 263 -7.29 -8.73 -8.86
N GLY A 264 -7.28 -8.11 -7.67
CA GLY A 264 -6.68 -6.80 -7.45
C GLY A 264 -7.49 -5.64 -8.04
N TRP A 265 -6.83 -4.53 -8.33
CA TRP A 265 -7.42 -3.39 -9.03
C TRP A 265 -7.79 -3.75 -10.48
N TYR A 266 -6.94 -4.54 -11.13
CA TYR A 266 -7.21 -5.04 -12.47
C TYR A 266 -8.60 -5.70 -12.60
N GLY A 267 -9.00 -6.47 -11.58
CA GLY A 267 -10.33 -7.10 -11.56
C GLY A 267 -11.50 -6.14 -11.39
N LEU A 268 -11.28 -4.93 -10.85
CA LEU A 268 -12.31 -3.88 -10.71
C LEU A 268 -12.44 -3.04 -11.98
N GLU A 269 -11.32 -2.63 -12.53
CA GLU A 269 -11.29 -1.75 -13.70
C GLU A 269 -11.75 -2.48 -14.96
N GLY A 270 -11.66 -3.80 -14.92
CA GLY A 270 -11.98 -4.66 -16.07
C GLY A 270 -10.87 -4.71 -17.10
N PRO A 271 -11.06 -5.39 -18.22
CA PRO A 271 -10.04 -5.50 -19.24
C PRO A 271 -9.73 -4.12 -19.81
N TYR A 272 -8.46 -3.71 -19.71
CA TYR A 272 -8.00 -2.45 -20.29
C TYR A 272 -8.25 -2.43 -21.81
N VAL A 273 -8.72 -1.30 -22.30
CA VAL A 273 -8.81 -1.07 -23.74
C VAL A 273 -7.41 -1.15 -24.33
N GLY A 274 -7.20 -2.06 -25.28
CA GLY A 274 -5.88 -2.33 -25.86
C GLY A 274 -5.07 -3.46 -25.19
N GLY A 275 -5.63 -4.13 -24.19
CA GLY A 275 -5.05 -5.31 -23.54
C GLY A 275 -4.55 -5.07 -22.12
N PRO A 276 -4.26 -6.15 -21.38
CA PRO A 276 -3.79 -6.08 -20.00
C PRO A 276 -2.36 -5.53 -19.88
N PRO A 277 -1.93 -5.17 -18.64
CA PRO A 277 -0.51 -5.00 -18.34
C PRO A 277 0.32 -6.25 -18.72
N ASP A 278 1.58 -6.03 -19.07
CA ASP A 278 2.50 -7.10 -19.44
C ASP A 278 3.06 -7.82 -18.23
N LEU A 279 3.29 -7.07 -17.15
CA LEU A 279 3.78 -7.56 -15.87
C LEU A 279 2.98 -6.98 -14.71
N PHE A 280 2.93 -7.73 -13.62
CA PHE A 280 2.31 -7.36 -12.34
C PHE A 280 3.30 -7.58 -11.20
N THR A 281 3.17 -6.77 -10.14
CA THR A 281 3.86 -7.00 -8.87
C THR A 281 2.85 -7.14 -7.75
N PHE A 282 3.06 -8.11 -6.86
CA PHE A 282 2.18 -8.42 -5.74
C PHE A 282 2.96 -8.47 -4.44
N GLY A 283 2.28 -8.20 -3.33
CA GLY A 283 2.83 -8.25 -1.99
C GLY A 283 1.73 -8.14 -0.95
N LYS A 284 2.09 -7.67 0.24
CA LYS A 284 1.11 -7.38 1.31
C LYS A 284 0.10 -8.50 1.56
N VAL A 285 -1.14 -8.40 1.04
CA VAL A 285 -2.22 -9.40 1.26
C VAL A 285 -1.77 -10.80 0.88
N MET A 286 -1.07 -10.97 -0.26
CA MET A 286 -0.62 -12.29 -0.69
C MET A 286 0.38 -12.97 0.27
N GLY A 287 0.99 -12.21 1.16
CA GLY A 287 1.90 -12.74 2.18
C GLY A 287 1.22 -13.10 3.49
N GLY A 288 -0.05 -12.73 3.68
CA GLY A 288 -0.79 -13.05 4.91
C GLY A 288 -0.16 -12.53 6.21
N GLY A 289 0.61 -11.41 6.13
CA GLY A 289 1.37 -10.83 7.23
C GLY A 289 2.83 -11.28 7.31
N PHE A 290 3.26 -12.18 6.44
CA PHE A 290 4.64 -12.63 6.32
C PHE A 290 5.39 -11.91 5.18
N PRO A 291 6.73 -11.88 5.21
CA PRO A 291 7.54 -11.30 4.14
C PRO A 291 7.48 -12.20 2.90
N ALA A 292 6.48 -11.97 2.07
CA ALA A 292 6.29 -12.60 0.78
C ALA A 292 5.72 -11.61 -0.23
N ALA A 293 6.22 -11.70 -1.46
CA ALA A 293 5.78 -10.94 -2.61
C ALA A 293 5.98 -11.76 -3.87
N ALA A 294 5.51 -11.28 -5.01
CA ALA A 294 5.70 -11.91 -6.30
C ALA A 294 5.73 -10.87 -7.41
N PHE A 295 6.35 -11.22 -8.52
CA PHE A 295 6.15 -10.55 -9.80
C PHE A 295 5.88 -11.60 -10.87
N GLY A 296 5.11 -11.24 -11.87
CA GLY A 296 4.73 -12.17 -12.92
C GLY A 296 3.97 -11.49 -14.04
N GLY A 297 3.55 -12.25 -15.02
CA GLY A 297 2.82 -11.76 -16.18
C GLY A 297 2.92 -12.74 -17.35
N ARG A 298 3.09 -12.22 -18.55
CA ARG A 298 3.19 -12.99 -19.78
C ARG A 298 4.37 -13.98 -19.73
N ALA A 299 4.12 -15.23 -20.14
CA ALA A 299 5.11 -16.30 -20.10
C ALA A 299 6.36 -16.02 -20.96
N ASP A 300 6.20 -15.38 -22.13
CA ASP A 300 7.32 -15.02 -22.99
C ASP A 300 8.28 -14.00 -22.34
N ILE A 301 7.75 -13.09 -21.52
CA ILE A 301 8.54 -12.13 -20.76
C ILE A 301 9.21 -12.84 -19.57
N MET A 302 8.45 -13.66 -18.85
CA MET A 302 8.95 -14.39 -17.68
C MET A 302 10.02 -15.43 -18.04
N ALA A 303 10.02 -15.96 -19.25
CA ALA A 303 11.05 -16.84 -19.80
C ALA A 303 12.43 -16.16 -19.93
N MET A 304 12.52 -14.83 -19.80
CA MET A 304 13.80 -14.13 -19.69
C MET A 304 14.54 -14.41 -18.37
N LEU A 305 13.84 -14.92 -17.35
CA LEU A 305 14.45 -15.21 -16.03
C LEU A 305 15.29 -16.50 -16.06
N ALA A 306 16.42 -16.45 -15.38
CA ALA A 306 17.19 -17.65 -15.10
C ALA A 306 16.35 -18.66 -14.27
N PRO A 307 16.40 -19.99 -14.54
CA PRO A 307 17.38 -20.67 -15.41
C PRO A 307 17.03 -20.67 -16.90
N ASP A 308 15.82 -20.25 -17.32
CA ASP A 308 15.38 -20.36 -18.72
C ASP A 308 16.00 -19.26 -19.58
N GLY A 309 16.21 -18.06 -19.03
CA GLY A 309 16.75 -16.90 -19.70
C GLY A 309 17.97 -16.28 -19.01
N PRO A 310 18.50 -15.18 -19.57
CA PRO A 310 19.76 -14.57 -19.10
C PRO A 310 19.57 -13.62 -17.90
N VAL A 311 18.33 -13.28 -17.51
CA VAL A 311 18.07 -12.30 -16.44
C VAL A 311 18.17 -13.00 -15.08
N TYR A 312 19.15 -12.59 -14.28
CA TYR A 312 19.40 -13.19 -12.97
C TYR A 312 18.48 -12.58 -11.89
N GLN A 313 17.85 -13.47 -11.13
CA GLN A 313 17.14 -13.17 -9.89
C GLN A 313 17.23 -14.37 -8.97
N ALA A 314 17.53 -14.17 -7.68
CA ALA A 314 17.57 -15.20 -6.66
C ALA A 314 17.23 -14.62 -5.28
N GLY A 315 16.75 -15.46 -4.39
CA GLY A 315 16.48 -15.12 -3.00
C GLY A 315 16.46 -16.37 -2.14
N THR A 316 17.33 -16.45 -1.13
CA THR A 316 17.46 -17.60 -0.23
C THR A 316 16.12 -17.97 0.45
N LEU A 317 15.32 -16.97 0.80
CA LEU A 317 14.05 -17.13 1.50
C LEU A 317 12.81 -16.91 0.61
N SER A 318 13.01 -16.71 -0.69
CA SER A 318 11.91 -16.62 -1.65
C SER A 318 11.15 -17.96 -1.67
N GLY A 319 9.83 -17.91 -1.55
CA GLY A 319 9.02 -19.12 -1.45
C GLY A 319 9.13 -19.82 -0.08
N ASN A 320 9.51 -19.09 0.98
CA ASN A 320 9.60 -19.66 2.33
C ASN A 320 8.32 -20.43 2.70
N PRO A 321 8.43 -21.68 3.20
CA PRO A 321 7.27 -22.56 3.40
C PRO A 321 6.25 -22.03 4.41
N VAL A 322 6.69 -21.25 5.40
CA VAL A 322 5.79 -20.63 6.39
C VAL A 322 5.07 -19.43 5.77
N ALA A 323 5.80 -18.60 5.04
CA ALA A 323 5.24 -17.41 4.38
C ALA A 323 4.26 -17.79 3.26
N THR A 324 4.58 -18.82 2.47
CA THR A 324 3.68 -19.32 1.41
C THR A 324 2.44 -19.99 1.98
N ALA A 325 2.54 -20.71 3.10
CA ALA A 325 1.38 -21.26 3.79
C ALA A 325 0.45 -20.18 4.34
N ALA A 326 1.01 -19.10 4.91
CA ALA A 326 0.25 -17.95 5.38
C ALA A 326 -0.47 -17.25 4.21
N GLY A 327 0.27 -17.01 3.13
CA GLY A 327 -0.25 -16.35 1.93
C GLY A 327 -1.40 -17.14 1.29
N LEU A 328 -1.18 -18.44 1.05
CA LEU A 328 -2.19 -19.32 0.47
C LEU A 328 -3.47 -19.36 1.33
N ALA A 329 -3.33 -19.56 2.65
CA ALA A 329 -4.48 -19.57 3.56
C ALA A 329 -5.21 -18.21 3.58
N THR A 330 -4.48 -17.09 3.48
CA THR A 330 -5.08 -15.76 3.40
C THR A 330 -5.85 -15.58 2.11
N LEU A 331 -5.26 -15.91 0.96
CA LEU A 331 -5.96 -15.79 -0.33
C LEU A 331 -7.21 -16.66 -0.37
N GLN A 332 -7.13 -17.90 0.07
CA GLN A 332 -8.28 -18.80 0.16
C GLN A 332 -9.38 -18.29 1.10
N GLY A 333 -8.99 -17.61 2.19
CA GLY A 333 -9.92 -16.95 3.11
C GLY A 333 -10.58 -15.69 2.52
N CYS A 334 -10.05 -15.09 1.45
CA CYS A 334 -10.62 -13.93 0.79
C CYS A 334 -11.82 -14.34 -0.10
N THR A 335 -12.94 -14.60 0.54
CA THR A 335 -14.23 -14.96 -0.10
C THR A 335 -15.02 -13.71 -0.51
N PRO A 336 -16.06 -13.83 -1.36
CA PRO A 336 -16.94 -12.70 -1.68
C PRO A 336 -17.49 -11.99 -0.44
N ALA A 337 -17.89 -12.73 0.59
CA ALA A 337 -18.40 -12.16 1.83
C ALA A 337 -17.37 -11.29 2.59
N VAL A 338 -16.08 -11.61 2.46
CA VAL A 338 -14.99 -10.78 2.99
C VAL A 338 -14.97 -9.41 2.29
N TYR A 339 -15.02 -9.39 0.96
CA TYR A 339 -15.03 -8.13 0.21
C TYR A 339 -16.28 -7.30 0.46
N ASP A 340 -17.45 -7.94 0.59
CA ASP A 340 -18.70 -7.27 0.96
C ASP A 340 -18.58 -6.62 2.34
N ARG A 341 -18.07 -7.35 3.34
CA ARG A 341 -17.85 -6.81 4.69
C ARG A 341 -16.87 -5.63 4.68
N LEU A 342 -15.75 -5.76 3.98
CA LEU A 342 -14.80 -4.66 3.84
C LEU A 342 -15.45 -3.41 3.23
N GLY A 343 -16.27 -3.57 2.20
CA GLY A 343 -17.01 -2.48 1.57
C GLY A 343 -17.98 -1.79 2.53
N VAL A 344 -18.74 -2.56 3.32
CA VAL A 344 -19.67 -2.01 4.31
C VAL A 344 -18.93 -1.24 5.40
N VAL A 345 -17.91 -1.86 6.01
CA VAL A 345 -17.15 -1.24 7.11
C VAL A 345 -16.46 0.04 6.67
N SER A 346 -15.75 0.01 5.54
CA SER A 346 -15.02 1.18 5.04
C SER A 346 -15.95 2.36 4.75
N ARG A 347 -17.09 2.11 4.08
CA ARG A 347 -18.09 3.17 3.82
C ARG A 347 -18.68 3.72 5.09
N THR A 348 -19.08 2.87 6.04
CA THR A 348 -19.65 3.30 7.33
C THR A 348 -18.70 4.27 8.06
N ILE A 349 -17.40 3.93 8.14
CA ILE A 349 -16.42 4.78 8.82
C ILE A 349 -16.16 6.08 8.06
N ALA A 350 -15.97 6.00 6.75
CA ALA A 350 -15.65 7.18 5.95
C ALA A 350 -16.83 8.16 5.84
N ASP A 351 -18.05 7.65 5.63
CA ASP A 351 -19.26 8.48 5.53
C ASP A 351 -19.54 9.17 6.87
N ALA A 352 -19.39 8.46 7.99
CA ALA A 352 -19.53 9.05 9.32
C ALA A 352 -18.47 10.12 9.60
N THR A 353 -17.21 9.89 9.18
CA THR A 353 -16.14 10.87 9.31
C THR A 353 -16.43 12.12 8.47
N SER A 354 -16.83 11.93 7.22
CA SER A 354 -17.22 13.03 6.32
C SER A 354 -18.42 13.82 6.86
N ALA A 355 -19.43 13.14 7.37
CA ALA A 355 -20.60 13.80 7.98
C ALA A 355 -20.22 14.63 9.21
N GLU A 356 -19.30 14.13 10.06
CA GLU A 356 -18.83 14.88 11.25
C GLU A 356 -18.00 16.10 10.85
N PHE A 357 -17.14 15.98 9.83
CA PHE A 357 -16.35 17.09 9.31
C PHE A 357 -17.23 18.15 8.65
N SER A 358 -18.22 17.74 7.83
CA SER A 358 -19.19 18.63 7.20
C SER A 358 -20.00 19.45 8.23
N ARG A 359 -20.45 18.80 9.32
CA ARG A 359 -21.17 19.48 10.42
C ARG A 359 -20.35 20.58 11.09
N ARG A 360 -19.04 20.50 11.02
CA ARG A 360 -18.11 21.47 11.61
C ARG A 360 -17.50 22.44 10.61
N GLY A 361 -17.87 22.34 9.33
CA GLY A 361 -17.29 23.16 8.28
C GLY A 361 -15.81 22.89 8.03
N ILE A 362 -15.32 21.66 8.32
CA ILE A 362 -13.94 21.25 8.03
C ILE A 362 -13.84 20.89 6.55
N PRO A 363 -13.01 21.59 5.76
CA PRO A 363 -12.78 21.25 4.37
C PRO A 363 -12.16 19.85 4.23
N HIS A 364 -12.82 18.97 3.49
CA HIS A 364 -12.30 17.62 3.28
C HIS A 364 -12.88 16.97 2.02
N VAL A 365 -12.18 15.98 1.50
CA VAL A 365 -12.66 15.10 0.44
C VAL A 365 -12.27 13.66 0.75
N VAL A 366 -13.18 12.72 0.51
CA VAL A 366 -12.94 11.29 0.65
C VAL A 366 -12.73 10.69 -0.73
N GLN A 367 -11.64 9.95 -0.91
CA GLN A 367 -11.35 9.21 -2.15
C GLN A 367 -11.19 7.73 -1.87
N TRP A 368 -11.54 6.89 -2.84
CA TRP A 368 -11.76 5.46 -2.69
C TRP A 368 -10.98 4.63 -3.69
N ALA A 369 -10.53 3.46 -3.22
CA ALA A 369 -10.10 2.32 -4.04
C ALA A 369 -10.71 1.05 -3.43
N ALA A 370 -11.92 0.67 -3.87
CA ALA A 370 -12.72 -0.39 -3.27
C ALA A 370 -12.97 -0.17 -1.77
N SER A 371 -12.36 -1.01 -0.90
CA SER A 371 -12.46 -0.89 0.56
C SER A 371 -11.34 -0.05 1.20
N MET A 372 -10.42 0.45 0.40
CA MET A 372 -9.39 1.41 0.85
C MET A 372 -9.89 2.82 0.63
N PHE A 373 -9.56 3.75 1.52
CA PHE A 373 -9.93 5.14 1.37
C PHE A 373 -8.91 6.06 2.02
N SER A 374 -8.93 7.32 1.59
CA SER A 374 -8.18 8.41 2.23
C SER A 374 -9.07 9.62 2.41
N ILE A 375 -8.80 10.39 3.45
CA ILE A 375 -9.47 11.64 3.72
C ILE A 375 -8.44 12.76 3.59
N PHE A 376 -8.59 13.59 2.57
CA PHE A 376 -7.74 14.74 2.35
C PHE A 376 -8.37 15.99 2.99
N PHE A 377 -7.59 16.75 3.73
CA PHE A 377 -8.04 18.01 4.35
C PHE A 377 -7.94 19.16 3.35
N ARG A 378 -8.85 19.16 2.38
CA ARG A 378 -8.99 20.17 1.32
C ARG A 378 -10.39 20.07 0.67
N GLU A 379 -10.82 21.11 -0.05
CA GLU A 379 -12.16 21.14 -0.67
C GLU A 379 -12.24 20.37 -1.99
N ALA A 380 -11.18 20.39 -2.80
CA ALA A 380 -11.19 19.79 -4.13
C ALA A 380 -10.61 18.36 -4.13
N ALA A 381 -11.11 17.53 -5.02
CA ALA A 381 -10.56 16.20 -5.27
C ALA A 381 -9.07 16.26 -5.63
N VAL A 382 -8.36 15.18 -5.31
CA VAL A 382 -6.93 15.02 -5.58
C VAL A 382 -6.76 14.11 -6.79
N THR A 383 -6.03 14.58 -7.79
CA THR A 383 -5.77 13.82 -9.02
C THR A 383 -4.28 13.52 -9.25
N ASN A 384 -3.40 14.18 -8.49
CA ASN A 384 -1.95 14.04 -8.60
C ASN A 384 -1.25 14.37 -7.26
N TYR A 385 0.06 14.19 -7.23
CA TYR A 385 0.86 14.37 -6.02
C TYR A 385 0.94 15.81 -5.53
N ASP A 386 1.01 16.79 -6.43
CA ASP A 386 1.07 18.21 -6.05
C ASP A 386 -0.22 18.63 -5.35
N GLU A 387 -1.36 18.16 -5.84
CA GLU A 387 -2.65 18.39 -5.20
C GLU A 387 -2.76 17.65 -3.85
N ALA A 388 -2.21 16.44 -3.72
CA ALA A 388 -2.16 15.74 -2.44
C ALA A 388 -1.32 16.51 -1.41
N ARG A 389 -0.19 17.08 -1.81
CA ARG A 389 0.68 17.89 -0.94
C ARG A 389 0.05 19.20 -0.51
N ALA A 390 -0.90 19.73 -1.27
CA ALA A 390 -1.59 20.99 -0.97
C ALA A 390 -2.70 20.85 0.10
N GLN A 391 -2.84 19.70 0.75
CA GLN A 391 -3.77 19.51 1.86
C GLN A 391 -3.23 20.07 3.19
N GLU A 392 -4.14 20.32 4.14
CA GLU A 392 -3.78 20.82 5.48
C GLU A 392 -3.31 19.68 6.40
N VAL A 393 -2.00 19.41 6.42
CA VAL A 393 -1.41 18.28 7.17
C VAL A 393 -1.48 18.45 8.69
N GLN A 394 -1.55 19.68 9.21
CA GLN A 394 -1.68 19.92 10.65
C GLN A 394 -3.06 19.53 11.16
N ALA A 395 -4.09 19.72 10.34
CA ALA A 395 -5.44 19.24 10.62
C ALA A 395 -5.46 17.71 10.82
N PHE A 396 -4.76 16.97 9.94
CA PHE A 396 -4.60 15.53 10.09
C PHE A 396 -3.87 15.16 11.37
N SER A 397 -2.80 15.85 11.74
CA SER A 397 -2.04 15.56 12.96
C SER A 397 -2.92 15.70 14.21
N ALA A 398 -3.74 16.77 14.31
CA ALA A 398 -4.68 16.96 15.39
C ALA A 398 -5.75 15.86 15.44
N PHE A 399 -6.27 15.48 14.27
CA PHE A 399 -7.22 14.38 14.14
C PHE A 399 -6.62 13.05 14.61
N PHE A 400 -5.44 12.71 14.13
CA PHE A 400 -4.72 11.49 14.47
C PHE A 400 -4.51 11.35 15.98
N GLN A 401 -3.97 12.39 16.65
CA GLN A 401 -3.70 12.33 18.08
C GLN A 401 -4.99 12.17 18.91
N SER A 402 -6.07 12.84 18.50
CA SER A 402 -7.36 12.69 19.17
C SER A 402 -7.96 11.31 18.97
N MET A 403 -7.88 10.73 17.77
CA MET A 403 -8.33 9.34 17.51
C MET A 403 -7.49 8.33 18.31
N LEU A 404 -6.16 8.51 18.34
CA LEU A 404 -5.25 7.63 19.07
C LEU A 404 -5.56 7.64 20.58
N SER A 405 -5.78 8.81 21.19
CA SER A 405 -6.15 8.91 22.60
C SER A 405 -7.48 8.23 22.93
N GLN A 406 -8.37 8.11 21.95
CA GLN A 406 -9.65 7.44 22.07
C GLN A 406 -9.62 5.95 21.67
N GLY A 407 -8.43 5.38 21.49
CA GLY A 407 -8.26 3.96 21.17
C GLY A 407 -8.56 3.60 19.72
N VAL A 408 -8.28 4.51 18.79
CA VAL A 408 -8.32 4.24 17.34
C VAL A 408 -6.96 4.56 16.73
N HIS A 409 -6.33 3.56 16.14
CA HIS A 409 -5.01 3.68 15.53
C HIS A 409 -5.13 3.90 14.03
N LEU A 410 -4.88 5.13 13.58
CA LEU A 410 -4.83 5.52 12.18
C LEU A 410 -3.42 5.38 11.60
N PRO A 411 -3.25 5.35 10.27
CA PRO A 411 -1.94 5.56 9.64
C PRO A 411 -1.36 6.92 10.07
N PRO A 412 -0.08 6.97 10.52
CA PRO A 412 0.50 8.18 11.12
C PRO A 412 1.03 9.17 10.05
N SER A 413 0.26 9.42 9.00
CA SER A 413 0.55 10.41 7.96
C SER A 413 -0.71 10.74 7.17
N ALA A 414 -0.89 12.01 6.80
CA ALA A 414 -1.97 12.49 5.96
C ALA A 414 -1.92 11.96 4.52
N PHE A 415 -0.79 11.38 4.12
CA PHE A 415 -0.57 10.81 2.77
C PHE A 415 -0.84 9.31 2.71
N GLU A 416 -1.32 8.72 3.80
CA GLU A 416 -1.52 7.28 3.86
C GLU A 416 -2.97 6.88 3.59
N THR A 417 -3.10 5.66 3.15
CA THR A 417 -4.38 4.97 2.96
C THR A 417 -4.87 4.38 4.27
N TRP A 418 -6.17 4.48 4.55
CA TRP A 418 -6.82 3.79 5.64
C TRP A 418 -7.29 2.41 5.18
N PHE A 419 -7.08 1.44 6.06
CA PHE A 419 -7.41 0.05 5.80
C PHE A 419 -8.37 -0.49 6.86
N VAL A 420 -9.29 -1.33 6.41
CA VAL A 420 -10.15 -2.13 7.29
C VAL A 420 -9.92 -3.61 7.04
N SER A 421 -10.34 -4.45 7.96
CA SER A 421 -10.31 -5.92 7.81
C SER A 421 -11.71 -6.50 7.94
N ALA A 422 -11.89 -7.73 7.47
CA ALA A 422 -13.16 -8.44 7.61
C ALA A 422 -13.54 -8.72 9.07
N SER A 423 -12.57 -8.67 9.99
CA SER A 423 -12.79 -8.85 11.43
C SER A 423 -13.29 -7.59 12.14
N HIS A 424 -13.33 -6.42 11.49
CA HIS A 424 -13.97 -5.25 12.08
C HIS A 424 -15.46 -5.52 12.26
N ASP A 425 -15.82 -5.91 13.47
CA ASP A 425 -17.21 -6.13 13.88
C ASP A 425 -17.92 -4.80 14.20
N ASP A 426 -19.18 -4.88 14.56
CA ASP A 426 -19.97 -3.68 14.85
C ASP A 426 -19.43 -2.94 16.08
N ALA A 427 -18.87 -3.64 17.07
CA ALA A 427 -18.26 -3.03 18.25
C ALA A 427 -17.00 -2.21 17.90
N ALA A 428 -16.16 -2.74 17.02
CA ALA A 428 -14.99 -2.00 16.51
C ALA A 428 -15.41 -0.76 15.71
N VAL A 429 -16.39 -0.89 14.83
CA VAL A 429 -16.94 0.23 14.06
C VAL A 429 -17.53 1.28 14.98
N ASP A 430 -18.38 0.88 15.94
CA ASP A 430 -19.01 1.79 16.91
C ASP A 430 -17.97 2.58 17.72
N ARG A 431 -16.86 1.92 18.11
CA ARG A 431 -15.76 2.59 18.82
C ARG A 431 -15.10 3.66 17.95
N VAL A 432 -14.89 3.41 16.65
CA VAL A 432 -14.39 4.42 15.71
C VAL A 432 -15.37 5.59 15.61
N LEU A 433 -16.66 5.31 15.41
CA LEU A 433 -17.69 6.34 15.28
C LEU A 433 -17.83 7.21 16.55
N ALA A 434 -17.72 6.60 17.74
CA ALA A 434 -17.77 7.31 19.01
C ALA A 434 -16.60 8.30 19.20
N ALA A 435 -15.45 8.03 18.60
CA ALA A 435 -14.26 8.88 18.66
C ALA A 435 -14.36 10.14 17.76
N LEU A 436 -15.12 10.08 16.68
CA LEU A 436 -15.16 11.13 15.63
C LEU A 436 -15.52 12.53 16.15
N PRO A 437 -16.56 12.73 17.04
CA PRO A 437 -16.96 14.06 17.46
C PRO A 437 -15.85 14.83 18.21
N MET A 438 -15.06 14.15 19.03
CA MET A 438 -13.93 14.76 19.75
C MET A 438 -12.77 15.02 18.78
N ALA A 439 -12.48 14.08 17.89
CA ALA A 439 -11.41 14.22 16.91
C ALA A 439 -11.68 15.38 15.93
N ALA A 440 -12.89 15.51 15.43
CA ALA A 440 -13.27 16.63 14.57
C ALA A 440 -13.22 17.99 15.31
N ARG A 441 -13.52 18.03 16.62
CA ARG A 441 -13.33 19.23 17.44
C ARG A 441 -11.84 19.61 17.55
N ALA A 442 -10.97 18.62 17.71
CA ALA A 442 -9.52 18.86 17.74
C ALA A 442 -9.01 19.48 16.43
N VAL A 443 -9.54 19.04 15.28
CA VAL A 443 -9.27 19.65 13.97
C VAL A 443 -9.72 21.10 13.93
N THR A 444 -10.96 21.40 14.33
CA THR A 444 -11.47 22.78 14.32
C THR A 444 -10.59 23.71 15.14
N ASN A 445 -10.17 23.25 16.33
CA ASN A 445 -9.29 24.04 17.19
C ASN A 445 -7.91 24.27 16.54
N SER A 446 -7.34 23.26 15.91
CA SER A 446 -6.06 23.37 15.20
C SER A 446 -6.13 24.39 14.06
N LEU A 447 -7.18 24.34 13.23
CA LEU A 447 -7.36 25.28 12.11
C LEU A 447 -7.55 26.73 12.59
N ALA A 448 -8.27 26.95 13.71
CA ALA A 448 -8.43 28.28 14.29
C ALA A 448 -7.11 28.89 14.78
N THR A 449 -6.17 28.06 15.28
CA THR A 449 -4.86 28.52 15.75
C THR A 449 -3.91 28.92 14.61
N VAL A 450 -4.07 28.34 13.42
CA VAL A 450 -3.27 28.68 12.23
C VAL A 450 -3.74 29.99 11.58
N SER A 451 -5.01 30.36 11.77
CA SER A 451 -5.62 31.56 11.18
C SER A 451 -5.46 32.83 12.07
N SER A 452 -4.95 32.67 13.29
CA SER A 452 -4.65 33.74 14.26
C SER A 452 -3.16 34.08 14.28
#